data_0ec81b64592ecaf4d4e95cf0a22ae8ae
#
_entry.id   0ec81b64592ecaf4d4e95cf0a22ae8ae
#
_cell.length_a   1.000
_cell.length_b   1.000
_cell.length_c   1.000
_cell.angle_alpha   90.00
_cell.angle_beta   90.00
_cell.angle_gamma   90.00
#
_symmetry.space_group_name_H-M   'P 1'
#
loop_
_entity.id
_entity.type
_entity.pdbx_description
1 polymer ?
#
loop_
_entity_poly.entity_id
_entity_poly.type
_entity_poly.pdbx_seq_one_letter_code
_entity_poly.pdbx_strand_id
1 'polypeptide(L)'
;GSGRRDPFGAFGRTVLGPASGSVGAVLDGEPDHEARRSPTALLGYALTQAARARRGAAALAGNHVVLALDPPGTYVVLAHLRAGSVAVEPGRRVAAGDELGRCGSSGNSTQPHVHVQAMDAPDALAARGLPLVFRGFRERSRDGSSRVGDLGGPAEGAVVEPA
;
A
#
# COMPACT_ATOMS: atom_id res chain seq x y z
N GLY A 1 0.53 18.79 -24.25
CA GLY A 1 0.11 17.61 -23.52
C GLY A 1 -0.80 18.01 -22.38
N SER A 2 -2.11 17.70 -22.45
CA SER A 2 -3.07 17.90 -21.39
C SER A 2 -2.80 16.89 -20.29
N GLY A 3 -2.00 17.28 -19.28
CA GLY A 3 -1.87 16.51 -18.05
C GLY A 3 -3.22 16.48 -17.35
N ARG A 4 -3.98 15.38 -17.46
CA ARG A 4 -5.07 15.09 -16.54
C ARG A 4 -4.46 15.08 -15.14
N ARG A 5 -4.78 16.09 -14.34
CA ARG A 5 -4.43 16.06 -12.92
C ARG A 5 -5.14 14.86 -12.33
N ASP A 6 -4.36 13.92 -11.78
CA ASP A 6 -4.91 12.81 -11.02
C ASP A 6 -5.77 13.39 -9.89
N PRO A 7 -7.10 13.18 -9.90
CA PRO A 7 -7.99 13.75 -8.91
C PRO A 7 -7.75 13.22 -7.49
N PHE A 8 -6.90 12.20 -7.35
CA PHE A 8 -6.56 11.61 -6.07
C PHE A 8 -5.21 12.08 -5.51
N GLY A 9 -4.36 12.68 -6.35
CA GLY A 9 -3.05 13.19 -5.95
C GLY A 9 -2.06 12.14 -5.42
N ALA A 10 -2.48 10.87 -5.31
CA ALA A 10 -1.68 9.78 -4.77
C ALA A 10 -0.95 8.98 -5.86
N PHE A 11 -1.54 8.86 -7.06
CA PHE A 11 -0.98 8.06 -8.14
C PHE A 11 0.42 8.52 -8.54
N GLY A 12 1.36 7.58 -8.60
CA GLY A 12 2.75 7.85 -8.97
C GLY A 12 3.62 8.48 -7.88
N ARG A 13 3.06 8.76 -6.69
CA ARG A 13 3.88 9.20 -5.55
C ARG A 13 4.81 8.10 -5.08
N THR A 14 6.00 8.47 -4.67
CA THR A 14 7.00 7.55 -4.13
C THR A 14 6.48 6.87 -2.88
N VAL A 15 6.68 5.57 -2.80
CA VAL A 15 6.38 4.71 -1.64
C VAL A 15 7.70 4.34 -1.00
N LEU A 16 7.83 4.67 0.28
CA LEU A 16 9.05 4.48 1.06
C LEU A 16 8.92 3.29 2.00
N GLY A 17 10.04 2.67 2.31
CA GLY A 17 10.14 1.60 3.30
C GLY A 17 9.76 2.10 4.70
N PRO A 18 8.81 1.45 5.39
CA PRO A 18 8.35 1.88 6.71
C PRO A 18 9.36 1.57 7.82
N ALA A 19 10.25 0.62 7.60
CA ALA A 19 11.25 0.17 8.56
C ALA A 19 12.41 -0.53 7.83
N SER A 20 13.50 -0.77 8.54
CA SER A 20 14.63 -1.55 8.02
C SER A 20 14.30 -3.04 7.99
N GLY A 21 14.86 -3.73 6.99
CA GLY A 21 14.62 -5.15 6.79
C GLY A 21 15.22 -5.66 5.49
N SER A 22 14.75 -6.82 5.04
CA SER A 22 15.08 -7.40 3.73
C SER A 22 13.83 -7.61 2.89
N VAL A 23 13.95 -7.44 1.60
CA VAL A 23 12.88 -7.72 0.64
C VAL A 23 12.68 -9.23 0.56
N GLY A 24 11.50 -9.72 0.97
CA GLY A 24 11.15 -11.14 0.93
C GLY A 24 10.55 -11.55 -0.40
N ALA A 25 9.59 -10.77 -0.89
CA ALA A 25 8.88 -11.04 -2.14
C ALA A 25 8.52 -9.75 -2.88
N VAL A 26 8.44 -9.85 -4.19
CA VAL A 26 8.04 -8.77 -5.09
C VAL A 26 7.12 -9.33 -6.17
N LEU A 27 6.07 -8.60 -6.48
CA LEU A 27 5.32 -8.75 -7.72
C LEU A 27 5.25 -7.38 -8.41
N ASP A 28 5.58 -7.35 -9.70
CA ASP A 28 5.46 -6.16 -10.54
C ASP A 28 5.00 -6.57 -11.95
N GLY A 29 4.28 -5.69 -12.64
CA GLY A 29 3.78 -5.94 -13.99
C GLY A 29 2.26 -6.14 -14.08
N GLU A 30 1.52 -6.25 -12.97
CA GLU A 30 0.06 -6.22 -13.00
C GLU A 30 -0.40 -4.80 -13.41
N PRO A 31 -1.33 -4.69 -14.38
CA PRO A 31 -1.75 -3.39 -14.90
C PRO A 31 -2.49 -2.56 -13.86
N ASP A 32 -2.29 -1.24 -13.91
CA ASP A 32 -3.11 -0.31 -13.15
C ASP A 32 -4.51 -0.19 -13.74
N HIS A 33 -5.51 -0.08 -12.88
CA HIS A 33 -6.90 0.12 -13.27
C HIS A 33 -7.27 1.60 -13.21
N GLU A 34 -8.18 2.03 -14.06
CA GLU A 34 -8.83 3.33 -13.89
C GLU A 34 -9.68 3.33 -12.61
N ALA A 35 -9.73 4.49 -11.93
CA ALA A 35 -10.52 4.64 -10.72
C ALA A 35 -12.01 4.37 -11.00
N ARG A 36 -12.60 3.44 -10.28
CA ARG A 36 -13.97 2.96 -10.49
C ARG A 36 -14.96 3.81 -9.70
N ARG A 37 -15.49 4.86 -10.33
CA ARG A 37 -16.44 5.80 -9.71
C ARG A 37 -17.91 5.55 -10.07
N SER A 38 -18.20 4.77 -11.12
CA SER A 38 -19.58 4.53 -11.53
C SER A 38 -20.18 3.34 -10.76
N PRO A 39 -21.49 3.37 -10.43
CA PRO A 39 -22.18 2.23 -9.81
C PRO A 39 -22.08 0.94 -10.63
N THR A 40 -22.10 1.05 -11.95
CA THR A 40 -21.96 -0.10 -12.87
C THR A 40 -20.56 -0.71 -12.83
N ALA A 41 -19.51 0.12 -12.71
CA ALA A 41 -18.15 -0.37 -12.53
C ALA A 41 -17.95 -1.05 -11.17
N LEU A 42 -18.61 -0.56 -10.12
CA LEU A 42 -18.59 -1.17 -8.78
C LEU A 42 -19.34 -2.52 -8.77
N LEU A 43 -20.46 -2.65 -9.50
CA LEU A 43 -21.18 -3.90 -9.62
C LEU A 43 -20.34 -4.96 -10.34
N GLY A 44 -19.74 -4.62 -11.48
CA GLY A 44 -18.83 -5.51 -12.20
C GLY A 44 -17.60 -5.91 -11.36
N TYR A 45 -17.12 -5.00 -10.53
CA TYR A 45 -16.06 -5.25 -9.57
C TYR A 45 -16.46 -6.25 -8.48
N ALA A 46 -17.65 -6.08 -7.88
CA ALA A 46 -18.18 -6.99 -6.86
C ALA A 46 -18.34 -8.43 -7.41
N LEU A 47 -18.88 -8.56 -8.62
CA LEU A 47 -19.07 -9.86 -9.29
C LEU A 47 -17.75 -10.60 -9.59
N THR A 48 -16.66 -9.85 -9.81
CA THR A 48 -15.33 -10.43 -10.11
C THR A 48 -14.46 -10.62 -8.87
N GLN A 49 -14.89 -10.13 -7.70
CA GLN A 49 -14.09 -10.18 -6.47
C GLN A 49 -13.82 -11.62 -6.00
N ALA A 50 -14.85 -12.49 -6.05
CA ALA A 50 -14.69 -13.90 -5.72
C ALA A 50 -13.72 -14.64 -6.65
N ALA A 51 -13.70 -14.31 -7.94
CA ALA A 51 -12.77 -14.87 -8.90
C ALA A 51 -11.32 -14.42 -8.66
N ARG A 52 -11.12 -13.16 -8.22
CA ARG A 52 -9.80 -12.65 -7.84
C ARG A 52 -9.30 -13.28 -6.55
N ALA A 53 -10.15 -13.41 -5.55
CA ALA A 53 -9.81 -14.09 -4.30
C ALA A 53 -9.36 -15.53 -4.53
N ARG A 54 -9.97 -16.24 -5.50
CA ARG A 54 -9.55 -17.60 -5.90
C ARG A 54 -8.18 -17.65 -6.59
N ARG A 55 -7.70 -16.53 -7.15
CA ARG A 55 -6.35 -16.42 -7.75
C ARG A 55 -5.25 -16.18 -6.70
N GLY A 56 -5.61 -16.06 -5.43
CA GLY A 56 -4.68 -15.91 -4.32
C GLY A 56 -4.38 -14.46 -3.92
N ALA A 57 -3.55 -14.31 -2.88
CA ALA A 57 -3.17 -13.02 -2.31
C ALA A 57 -2.55 -12.07 -3.33
N ALA A 58 -1.72 -12.58 -4.24
CA ALA A 58 -1.03 -11.79 -5.25
C ALA A 58 -2.02 -11.05 -6.18
N ALA A 59 -3.11 -11.70 -6.59
CA ALA A 59 -4.14 -11.09 -7.44
C ALA A 59 -4.97 -10.04 -6.70
N LEU A 60 -5.09 -10.15 -5.37
CA LEU A 60 -5.73 -9.14 -4.53
C LEU A 60 -4.79 -7.96 -4.30
N ALA A 61 -3.55 -8.22 -3.93
CA ALA A 61 -2.55 -7.19 -3.64
C ALA A 61 -2.10 -6.42 -4.89
N GLY A 62 -2.20 -7.02 -6.08
CA GLY A 62 -1.60 -6.45 -7.28
C GLY A 62 -0.08 -6.36 -7.16
N ASN A 63 0.52 -5.33 -7.73
CA ASN A 63 1.96 -5.09 -7.56
C ASN A 63 2.25 -4.77 -6.09
N HIS A 64 3.22 -5.48 -5.53
CA HIS A 64 3.51 -5.36 -4.10
C HIS A 64 4.96 -5.70 -3.76
N VAL A 65 5.37 -5.25 -2.59
CA VAL A 65 6.62 -5.62 -1.93
C VAL A 65 6.28 -6.17 -0.56
N VAL A 66 6.85 -7.31 -0.20
CA VAL A 66 6.83 -7.87 1.15
C VAL A 66 8.20 -7.68 1.77
N LEU A 67 8.26 -7.00 2.91
CA LEU A 67 9.49 -6.82 3.70
C LEU A 67 9.46 -7.77 4.90
N ALA A 68 10.56 -8.46 5.14
CA ALA A 68 10.86 -9.10 6.41
C ALA A 68 11.61 -8.08 7.26
N LEU A 69 11.00 -7.63 8.36
CA LEU A 69 11.53 -6.56 9.20
C LEU A 69 12.62 -7.04 10.16
N ASP A 70 13.41 -6.10 10.65
CA ASP A 70 14.34 -6.29 11.76
C ASP A 70 13.72 -5.80 13.09
N PRO A 71 13.76 -6.57 14.18
CA PRO A 71 14.20 -7.98 14.27
C PRO A 71 13.23 -8.94 13.53
N PRO A 72 13.70 -10.18 13.20
CA PRO A 72 12.89 -11.17 12.49
C PRO A 72 11.57 -11.54 13.20
N GLY A 73 10.59 -11.96 12.40
CA GLY A 73 9.29 -12.44 12.88
C GLY A 73 8.12 -11.51 12.55
N THR A 74 8.41 -10.33 11.97
CA THR A 74 7.37 -9.40 11.47
C THR A 74 7.60 -9.14 10.00
N TYR A 75 6.52 -9.14 9.24
CA TYR A 75 6.50 -8.83 7.82
C TYR A 75 5.58 -7.64 7.55
N VAL A 76 5.90 -6.85 6.53
CA VAL A 76 5.02 -5.78 6.06
C VAL A 76 4.83 -5.92 4.57
N VAL A 77 3.57 -5.93 4.12
CA VAL A 77 3.23 -5.84 2.71
C VAL A 77 2.81 -4.40 2.38
N LEU A 78 3.36 -3.88 1.27
CA LEU A 78 2.92 -2.63 0.65
C LEU A 78 2.35 -3.00 -0.73
N ALA A 79 1.05 -2.82 -0.90
CA ALA A 79 0.30 -3.33 -2.05
C ALA A 79 -0.31 -2.21 -2.89
N HIS A 80 -0.85 -2.59 -4.07
CA HIS A 80 -1.43 -1.72 -5.09
C HIS A 80 -0.42 -0.76 -5.72
N LEU A 81 0.86 -1.16 -5.80
CA LEU A 81 1.90 -0.36 -6.42
C LEU A 81 1.66 -0.22 -7.93
N ARG A 82 2.19 0.84 -8.50
CA ARG A 82 2.10 1.13 -9.94
C ARG A 82 2.88 0.10 -10.74
N ALA A 83 2.31 -0.33 -11.86
CA ALA A 83 2.95 -1.25 -12.80
C ALA A 83 4.32 -0.73 -13.28
N GLY A 84 5.33 -1.57 -13.22
CA GLY A 84 6.70 -1.27 -13.64
C GLY A 84 7.42 -0.25 -12.74
N SER A 85 6.97 -0.07 -11.49
CA SER A 85 7.56 0.94 -10.61
C SER A 85 8.30 0.39 -9.41
N VAL A 86 8.26 -0.92 -9.18
CA VAL A 86 8.97 -1.52 -8.04
C VAL A 86 10.47 -1.36 -8.23
N ALA A 87 11.13 -0.74 -7.25
CA ALA A 87 12.54 -0.32 -7.30
C ALA A 87 13.49 -1.26 -6.53
N VAL A 88 12.96 -2.38 -6.05
CA VAL A 88 13.70 -3.34 -5.22
C VAL A 88 13.48 -4.77 -5.72
N GLU A 89 14.39 -5.66 -5.33
CA GLU A 89 14.34 -7.08 -5.70
C GLU A 89 14.44 -7.98 -4.44
N PRO A 90 13.94 -9.23 -4.49
CA PRO A 90 14.05 -10.16 -3.38
C PRO A 90 15.50 -10.33 -2.90
N GLY A 91 15.69 -10.34 -1.57
CA GLY A 91 17.00 -10.45 -0.93
C GLY A 91 17.70 -9.11 -0.68
N ARG A 92 17.28 -8.00 -1.32
CA ARG A 92 17.87 -6.68 -1.07
C ARG A 92 17.59 -6.21 0.37
N ARG A 93 18.62 -5.66 1.01
CA ARG A 93 18.48 -4.95 2.29
C ARG A 93 17.99 -3.53 2.04
N VAL A 94 17.03 -3.10 2.84
CA VAL A 94 16.45 -1.76 2.80
C VAL A 94 16.46 -1.12 4.18
N ALA A 95 16.59 0.18 4.21
CA ALA A 95 16.42 1.01 5.40
C ALA A 95 15.05 1.68 5.40
N ALA A 96 14.61 2.15 6.56
CA ALA A 96 13.45 3.05 6.62
C ALA A 96 13.72 4.29 5.75
N GLY A 97 12.74 4.65 4.89
CA GLY A 97 12.86 5.77 3.96
C GLY A 97 13.42 5.44 2.58
N ASP A 98 13.93 4.22 2.34
CA ASP A 98 14.35 3.81 0.99
C ASP A 98 13.14 3.71 0.05
N GLU A 99 13.32 4.12 -1.22
CA GLU A 99 12.26 3.98 -2.24
C GLU A 99 12.03 2.50 -2.57
N LEU A 100 10.78 2.06 -2.44
CA LEU A 100 10.34 0.70 -2.77
C LEU A 100 9.61 0.65 -4.11
N GLY A 101 9.00 1.75 -4.53
CA GLY A 101 8.19 1.86 -5.75
C GLY A 101 7.31 3.09 -5.72
N ARG A 102 6.21 3.05 -6.48
CA ARG A 102 5.27 4.17 -6.59
C ARG A 102 3.83 3.73 -6.32
N CYS A 103 3.04 4.60 -5.74
CA CYS A 103 1.60 4.39 -5.54
C CYS A 103 0.90 4.19 -6.88
N GLY A 104 0.10 3.14 -6.98
CA GLY A 104 -0.66 2.76 -8.16
C GLY A 104 -2.11 2.45 -7.86
N SER A 105 -2.71 1.65 -8.75
CA SER A 105 -4.10 1.18 -8.67
C SER A 105 -4.22 -0.24 -9.23
N SER A 106 -3.24 -1.09 -8.97
CA SER A 106 -3.20 -2.48 -9.44
C SER A 106 -3.98 -3.43 -8.54
N GLY A 107 -4.23 -4.65 -9.00
CA GLY A 107 -4.92 -5.69 -8.23
C GLY A 107 -6.36 -5.33 -7.87
N ASN A 108 -6.73 -5.50 -6.60
CA ASN A 108 -8.09 -5.25 -6.10
C ASN A 108 -8.29 -3.82 -5.59
N SER A 109 -7.65 -2.84 -6.22
CA SER A 109 -7.79 -1.42 -5.90
C SER A 109 -9.02 -0.80 -6.59
N THR A 110 -9.72 0.10 -5.90
CA THR A 110 -10.83 0.90 -6.46
C THR A 110 -10.40 2.31 -6.83
N GLN A 111 -9.31 2.79 -6.24
CA GLN A 111 -8.73 4.11 -6.47
C GLN A 111 -7.23 4.08 -6.09
N PRO A 112 -6.40 5.00 -6.61
CA PRO A 112 -4.99 5.06 -6.25
C PRO A 112 -4.78 5.20 -4.73
N HIS A 113 -4.14 4.18 -4.14
CA HIS A 113 -3.74 4.16 -2.73
C HIS A 113 -2.65 3.10 -2.50
N VAL A 114 -2.02 3.13 -1.36
CA VAL A 114 -1.13 2.06 -0.88
C VAL A 114 -1.82 1.38 0.29
N HIS A 115 -1.99 0.07 0.20
CA HIS A 115 -2.38 -0.74 1.33
C HIS A 115 -1.12 -1.18 2.08
N VAL A 116 -1.08 -0.92 3.38
CA VAL A 116 0.04 -1.32 4.27
C VAL A 116 -0.50 -2.24 5.34
N GLN A 117 0.09 -3.42 5.47
CA GLN A 117 -0.32 -4.41 6.47
C GLN A 117 0.89 -5.05 7.13
N ALA A 118 0.93 -5.04 8.45
CA ALA A 118 1.88 -5.83 9.24
C ALA A 118 1.33 -7.24 9.49
N MET A 119 2.21 -8.26 9.45
CA MET A 119 1.84 -9.67 9.46
C MET A 119 2.87 -10.50 10.25
N ASP A 120 2.45 -11.66 10.77
CA ASP A 120 3.30 -12.63 11.46
C ASP A 120 3.93 -13.69 10.52
N ALA A 121 3.60 -13.67 9.23
CA ALA A 121 4.15 -14.56 8.20
C ALA A 121 4.24 -13.84 6.85
N PRO A 122 5.08 -14.33 5.90
CA PRO A 122 5.26 -13.68 4.60
C PRO A 122 4.08 -13.86 3.64
N ASP A 123 3.27 -14.90 3.80
CA ASP A 123 2.08 -15.14 2.98
C ASP A 123 0.86 -14.45 3.58
N ALA A 124 0.40 -13.38 2.94
CA ALA A 124 -0.72 -12.58 3.40
C ALA A 124 -2.07 -13.33 3.52
N LEU A 125 -2.24 -14.48 2.87
CA LEU A 125 -3.45 -15.31 3.03
C LEU A 125 -3.39 -16.22 4.26
N ALA A 126 -2.19 -16.65 4.64
CA ALA A 126 -1.97 -17.54 5.79
C ALA A 126 -1.63 -16.77 7.07
N ALA A 127 -1.13 -15.54 6.92
CA ALA A 127 -0.68 -14.70 8.02
C ALA A 127 -1.83 -14.12 8.85
N ARG A 128 -1.54 -13.86 10.11
CA ARG A 128 -2.38 -13.01 10.96
C ARG A 128 -1.91 -11.57 10.86
N GLY A 129 -2.86 -10.63 10.76
CA GLY A 129 -2.57 -9.20 10.84
C GLY A 129 -2.05 -8.84 12.23
N LEU A 130 -1.01 -8.02 12.25
CA LEU A 130 -0.45 -7.44 13.47
C LEU A 130 -0.86 -5.97 13.59
N PRO A 131 -1.04 -5.44 14.82
CA PRO A 131 -1.27 -4.03 15.01
C PRO A 131 -0.15 -3.18 14.42
N LEU A 132 -0.53 -2.12 13.69
CA LEU A 132 0.40 -1.15 13.09
C LEU A 132 0.18 0.20 13.75
N VAL A 133 1.27 0.85 14.14
CA VAL A 133 1.28 2.22 14.65
C VAL A 133 2.33 3.04 13.95
N PHE A 134 2.07 4.33 13.80
CA PHE A 134 2.99 5.31 13.23
C PHE A 134 3.63 6.15 14.34
N ARG A 135 4.82 6.65 14.07
CA ARG A 135 5.56 7.55 14.98
C ARG A 135 5.79 8.89 14.32
N GLY A 136 5.84 9.95 15.13
CA GLY A 136 6.30 11.26 14.70
C GLY A 136 5.50 11.82 13.52
N PHE A 137 4.19 11.87 13.62
CA PHE A 137 3.33 12.41 12.57
C PHE A 137 2.48 13.59 13.05
N ARG A 138 2.20 14.50 12.14
CA ARG A 138 1.20 15.54 12.34
C ARG A 138 -0.06 15.16 11.59
N GLU A 139 -1.17 15.12 12.30
CA GLU A 139 -2.48 14.81 11.77
C GLU A 139 -3.32 16.08 11.67
N ARG A 140 -3.96 16.27 10.53
CA ARG A 140 -4.95 17.31 10.31
C ARG A 140 -6.29 16.68 10.01
N SER A 141 -7.24 16.88 10.89
CA SER A 141 -8.60 16.37 10.76
C SER A 141 -9.42 17.22 9.79
N ARG A 142 -10.57 16.70 9.36
CA ARG A 142 -11.46 17.39 8.41
C ARG A 142 -12.09 18.68 9.00
N ASP A 143 -12.21 18.76 10.30
CA ASP A 143 -12.70 19.94 11.03
C ASP A 143 -11.64 21.07 11.16
N GLY A 144 -10.44 20.85 10.62
CA GLY A 144 -9.31 21.78 10.67
C GLY A 144 -8.45 21.67 11.92
N SER A 145 -8.81 20.80 12.87
CA SER A 145 -7.96 20.54 14.04
C SER A 145 -6.65 19.86 13.63
N SER A 146 -5.57 20.14 14.34
CA SER A 146 -4.26 19.52 14.12
C SER A 146 -3.72 18.94 15.41
N ARG A 147 -3.18 17.72 15.31
CA ARG A 147 -2.58 16.99 16.43
C ARG A 147 -1.21 16.45 16.02
N VAL A 148 -0.24 16.53 16.91
CA VAL A 148 1.02 15.79 16.77
C VAL A 148 0.85 14.44 17.47
N GLY A 149 1.09 13.35 16.75
CA GLY A 149 1.05 12.00 17.26
C GLY A 149 2.46 11.46 17.43
N ASP A 150 2.88 11.21 18.67
CA ASP A 150 4.17 10.59 18.94
C ASP A 150 4.14 9.09 18.61
N LEU A 151 3.00 8.43 18.88
CA LEU A 151 2.76 7.03 18.63
C LEU A 151 1.27 6.76 18.49
N GLY A 152 0.83 6.10 17.42
CA GLY A 152 -0.57 5.71 17.26
C GLY A 152 -1.02 5.55 15.83
N GLY A 153 -2.33 5.40 15.63
CA GLY A 153 -2.99 5.41 14.32
C GLY A 153 -3.57 6.79 14.02
N PRO A 154 -3.39 7.32 12.80
CA PRO A 154 -4.14 8.49 12.35
C PRO A 154 -5.64 8.18 12.31
N ALA A 155 -6.47 9.20 12.50
CA ALA A 155 -7.92 9.06 12.34
C ALA A 155 -8.29 8.81 10.87
N GLU A 156 -9.42 8.13 10.65
CA GLU A 156 -9.91 7.86 9.31
C GLU A 156 -10.19 9.18 8.56
N GLY A 157 -9.63 9.28 7.36
CA GLY A 157 -9.78 10.45 6.49
C GLY A 157 -8.98 11.67 6.91
N ALA A 158 -8.11 11.57 7.90
CA ALA A 158 -7.17 12.63 8.23
C ALA A 158 -6.07 12.76 7.17
N VAL A 159 -5.53 13.97 7.03
CA VAL A 159 -4.30 14.22 6.30
C VAL A 159 -3.13 14.08 7.26
N VAL A 160 -2.13 13.30 6.88
CA VAL A 160 -0.97 12.99 7.72
C VAL A 160 0.30 13.47 7.02
N GLU A 161 1.17 14.10 7.77
CA GLU A 161 2.50 14.52 7.34
C GLU A 161 3.53 14.24 8.43
N PRO A 162 4.83 14.12 8.13
CA PRO A 162 5.87 14.02 9.16
C PRO A 162 5.79 15.20 10.13
N ALA A 163 6.00 14.92 11.43
CA ALA A 163 6.02 15.96 12.47
C ALA A 163 7.34 16.72 12.49
#